data_83cda57a696adffb8059800505910f53
#
_entry.id   83cda57a696adffb8059800505910f53
#
_cell.length_a   1.000
_cell.length_b   1.000
_cell.length_c   1.000
_cell.angle_alpha   90.00
_cell.angle_beta   90.00
_cell.angle_gamma   90.00
#
_symmetry.space_group_name_H-M   'P 1'
#
loop_
_entity.id
_entity.type
_entity.pdbx_description
1 polymer ?
#
loop_
_entity_poly.entity_id
_entity_poly.type
_entity_poly.pdbx_seq_one_letter_code
_entity_poly.pdbx_strand_id
1 'polypeptide(L)'
;KGSTGGTDGAFVQEASKKSNLKIGISGQSDRTSGWANVPSQCVTYASCHDNLCLYDKLVDSVYGRDSEYRKRYEDLVAMNKLSAAIVMTSQGIPFMLAGEEFARSKDGDENSYASSREKNMLDWNNINEYSDIVEYYRGLMQIREEFAAFKDCTAKSANAINYLNDLPKTVVGYKLNNTEQGKWNQVCVLFNGGDESQNVKVDGKWVIVADNETAGLRNLGEVDGSVEVKAHSAVVMADKQGFDNAQLTIREGAVVVNYYDNKTHDLISTQTVTGGIGKAYDLAENAFTLNYDIKKTDGDAKGFFTDGVLHAKVYVEKYDGTFSTVTYHFVDKESGKDLVDSYSIKNRTGVEYYTPEIPGIENYRLILDELPNNASGVLPNKDFDVTFKYEKIADDDKSKDECRVNVIYMDGSGKVVEKTTLTGAEGEAYTAEEKEFEDMTLRFVPLNANGNFTKTEINVIYSYSNDPDPLKSVMVVVYIAAGLILAGCVASTLYTNIKRKKAFAESMDIDE
;
A
#
# COMPACT_ATOMS: atom_id res chain seq x y z
N LYS A 1 -3.30 21.58 -15.64
CA LYS A 1 -1.84 21.61 -15.77
C LYS A 1 -1.40 23.06 -15.93
N GLY A 2 -0.55 23.57 -15.03
CA GLY A 2 0.03 24.92 -15.13
C GLY A 2 1.07 25.01 -16.25
N SER A 3 1.59 26.23 -16.51
CA SER A 3 2.68 26.43 -17.47
C SER A 3 3.98 25.80 -16.95
N THR A 4 4.85 25.38 -17.86
CA THR A 4 6.21 24.98 -17.53
C THR A 4 7.03 26.17 -17.04
N GLY A 5 7.88 25.94 -16.07
CA GLY A 5 8.85 26.93 -15.60
C GLY A 5 8.24 28.12 -14.90
N GLY A 6 7.08 28.01 -14.37
CA GLY A 6 6.48 29.16 -13.77
C GLY A 6 5.58 28.85 -12.63
N THR A 7 5.32 29.87 -12.04
CA THR A 7 4.54 30.17 -10.91
C THR A 7 3.05 29.86 -11.07
N ASP A 8 2.54 29.56 -12.29
CA ASP A 8 1.12 29.41 -12.51
C ASP A 8 0.65 27.98 -12.23
N GLY A 9 0.04 27.80 -11.07
CA GLY A 9 -0.73 26.61 -10.72
C GLY A 9 -2.02 26.49 -11.53
N ALA A 10 -2.64 25.31 -11.43
CA ALA A 10 -4.04 25.10 -11.80
C ALA A 10 -4.95 25.41 -10.59
N PHE A 11 -6.21 25.02 -10.66
CA PHE A 11 -7.21 25.28 -9.60
C PHE A 11 -6.74 24.87 -8.20
N VAL A 12 -5.97 23.80 -8.07
CA VAL A 12 -5.50 23.29 -6.77
C VAL A 12 -4.60 24.28 -6.00
N GLN A 13 -4.04 25.28 -6.68
CA GLN A 13 -3.20 26.35 -6.12
C GLN A 13 -3.83 27.72 -6.36
N GLU A 14 -4.66 27.85 -7.41
CA GLU A 14 -5.26 29.10 -7.84
C GLU A 14 -6.74 28.95 -8.05
N ALA A 15 -7.48 29.03 -6.95
CA ALA A 15 -8.94 28.81 -6.93
C ALA A 15 -9.72 29.74 -7.87
N SER A 16 -9.13 30.85 -8.33
CA SER A 16 -9.73 31.74 -9.34
C SER A 16 -9.98 31.05 -10.69
N LYS A 17 -9.23 29.97 -11.00
CA LYS A 17 -9.35 29.20 -12.28
C LYS A 17 -10.52 28.22 -12.33
N LYS A 18 -11.56 28.41 -11.54
CA LYS A 18 -12.71 27.51 -11.46
C LYS A 18 -13.55 27.37 -12.75
N SER A 19 -13.56 28.36 -13.63
CA SER A 19 -14.22 28.24 -14.95
C SER A 19 -13.51 27.18 -15.81
N ASN A 20 -12.17 27.19 -15.84
CA ASN A 20 -11.39 26.19 -16.55
C ASN A 20 -11.59 24.78 -15.96
N LEU A 21 -11.71 24.69 -14.62
CA LEU A 21 -11.99 23.43 -13.95
C LEU A 21 -13.34 22.85 -14.38
N LYS A 22 -14.40 23.67 -14.45
CA LYS A 22 -15.73 23.22 -14.89
C LYS A 22 -15.70 22.62 -16.30
N ILE A 23 -14.95 23.25 -17.22
CA ILE A 23 -14.75 22.70 -18.57
C ILE A 23 -14.02 21.35 -18.52
N GLY A 24 -13.00 21.23 -17.66
CA GLY A 24 -12.28 19.97 -17.44
C GLY A 24 -13.16 18.87 -16.87
N ILE A 25 -13.99 19.17 -15.86
CA ILE A 25 -14.92 18.22 -15.24
C ILE A 25 -15.87 17.61 -16.27
N SER A 26 -16.33 18.38 -17.25
CA SER A 26 -17.21 17.89 -18.33
C SER A 26 -16.47 17.09 -19.41
N GLY A 27 -15.18 16.80 -19.26
CA GLY A 27 -14.38 16.16 -20.31
C GLY A 27 -14.31 17.00 -21.57
N GLN A 28 -14.19 18.34 -21.45
CA GLN A 28 -14.16 19.30 -22.55
C GLN A 28 -15.43 19.29 -23.45
N SER A 29 -16.51 18.66 -22.98
CA SER A 29 -17.77 18.55 -23.75
C SER A 29 -18.82 19.58 -23.33
N ASP A 30 -18.43 20.58 -22.53
CA ASP A 30 -19.25 21.76 -22.29
C ASP A 30 -19.47 22.50 -23.63
N ARG A 31 -20.73 22.59 -24.04
CA ARG A 31 -21.12 23.19 -25.34
C ARG A 31 -20.80 24.66 -25.46
N THR A 32 -20.44 25.34 -24.37
CA THR A 32 -20.16 26.78 -24.37
C THR A 32 -18.67 27.07 -24.56
N SER A 33 -17.77 26.20 -24.13
CA SER A 33 -16.33 26.49 -24.09
C SER A 33 -15.43 25.27 -24.36
N GLY A 34 -16.00 24.06 -24.32
CA GLY A 34 -15.27 22.82 -24.61
C GLY A 34 -15.10 22.57 -26.11
N TRP A 35 -14.05 21.84 -26.48
CA TRP A 35 -13.77 21.48 -27.88
C TRP A 35 -14.32 20.09 -28.27
N ALA A 36 -14.63 19.23 -27.27
CA ALA A 36 -15.10 17.87 -27.50
C ALA A 36 -16.61 17.82 -27.69
N ASN A 37 -17.09 16.95 -28.58
CA ASN A 37 -18.53 16.70 -28.74
C ASN A 37 -19.06 15.75 -27.64
N VAL A 38 -18.20 14.84 -27.18
CA VAL A 38 -18.48 13.86 -26.12
C VAL A 38 -17.25 13.66 -25.26
N PRO A 39 -17.40 13.31 -23.97
CA PRO A 39 -16.25 13.13 -23.07
C PRO A 39 -15.25 12.04 -23.51
N SER A 40 -15.69 11.04 -24.29
CA SER A 40 -14.78 10.00 -24.82
C SER A 40 -13.69 10.51 -25.78
N GLN A 41 -13.82 11.75 -26.25
CA GLN A 41 -12.79 12.41 -27.06
C GLN A 41 -11.71 13.10 -26.21
N CYS A 42 -11.86 13.13 -24.88
CA CYS A 42 -10.98 13.82 -23.96
C CYS A 42 -10.26 12.85 -23.03
N VAL A 43 -8.93 12.97 -22.98
CA VAL A 43 -8.10 12.36 -21.92
C VAL A 43 -7.96 13.38 -20.79
N THR A 44 -8.47 13.02 -19.60
CA THR A 44 -8.45 13.86 -18.40
C THR A 44 -7.26 13.46 -17.51
N TYR A 45 -6.34 14.39 -17.26
CA TYR A 45 -5.13 14.12 -16.51
C TYR A 45 -4.56 15.36 -15.81
N ALA A 46 -3.77 15.15 -14.76
CA ALA A 46 -3.03 16.20 -14.07
C ALA A 46 -1.61 16.35 -14.63
N SER A 47 -0.91 15.24 -14.87
CA SER A 47 0.43 15.21 -15.45
C SER A 47 0.59 14.09 -16.49
N CYS A 48 1.63 14.17 -17.32
CA CYS A 48 1.97 13.16 -18.31
C CYS A 48 3.51 13.05 -18.42
N HIS A 49 4.01 12.27 -19.40
CA HIS A 49 5.45 12.05 -19.59
C HIS A 49 6.22 13.34 -20.01
N ASP A 50 5.54 14.29 -20.66
CA ASP A 50 6.09 15.59 -21.02
C ASP A 50 5.95 16.61 -19.90
N ASN A 51 6.92 17.50 -19.77
CA ASN A 51 7.03 18.52 -18.74
C ASN A 51 7.19 17.90 -17.32
N LEU A 52 7.03 18.71 -16.29
CA LEU A 52 7.14 18.28 -14.90
C LEU A 52 6.09 17.22 -14.55
N CYS A 53 6.47 16.19 -13.82
CA CYS A 53 5.51 15.33 -13.15
C CYS A 53 4.70 16.13 -12.11
N LEU A 54 3.59 15.58 -11.62
CA LEU A 54 2.66 16.34 -10.79
C LEU A 54 3.34 16.92 -9.54
N TYR A 55 4.06 16.08 -8.80
CA TYR A 55 4.68 16.51 -7.54
C TYR A 55 5.76 17.58 -7.77
N ASP A 56 6.63 17.41 -8.78
CA ASP A 56 7.63 18.43 -9.14
C ASP A 56 6.96 19.75 -9.54
N LYS A 57 5.83 19.68 -10.25
CA LYS A 57 5.09 20.90 -10.61
C LYS A 57 4.50 21.59 -9.38
N LEU A 58 4.03 20.85 -8.40
CA LEU A 58 3.54 21.41 -7.14
C LEU A 58 4.69 22.06 -6.35
N VAL A 59 5.84 21.39 -6.23
CA VAL A 59 7.05 21.96 -5.60
C VAL A 59 7.48 23.23 -6.29
N ASP A 60 7.66 23.20 -7.61
CA ASP A 60 8.13 24.35 -8.39
C ASP A 60 7.21 25.57 -8.24
N SER A 61 5.88 25.34 -8.27
CA SER A 61 4.91 26.44 -8.22
C SER A 61 4.66 27.00 -6.82
N VAL A 62 4.89 26.24 -5.75
CA VAL A 62 4.66 26.68 -4.36
C VAL A 62 5.96 27.15 -3.71
N TYR A 63 7.02 26.36 -3.84
CA TYR A 63 8.29 26.58 -3.14
C TYR A 63 9.42 27.10 -4.06
N GLY A 64 9.26 27.01 -5.38
CA GLY A 64 10.23 27.45 -6.36
C GLY A 64 11.24 26.36 -6.76
N ARG A 65 12.00 26.64 -7.86
CA ARG A 65 12.88 25.68 -8.52
C ARG A 65 14.10 25.21 -7.71
N ASP A 66 14.52 25.98 -6.72
CA ASP A 66 15.68 25.65 -5.89
C ASP A 66 15.30 24.80 -4.65
N SER A 67 14.08 24.30 -4.61
CA SER A 67 13.55 23.52 -3.49
C SER A 67 13.88 22.04 -3.58
N GLU A 68 13.72 21.34 -2.47
CA GLU A 68 13.96 19.88 -2.38
C GLU A 68 12.78 19.10 -2.98
N TYR A 69 12.86 18.70 -4.24
CA TYR A 69 11.78 18.02 -4.97
C TYR A 69 11.37 16.66 -4.40
N ARG A 70 12.26 15.98 -3.68
CA ARG A 70 11.98 14.65 -3.07
C ARG A 70 11.53 14.75 -1.62
N LYS A 71 11.44 15.95 -1.06
CA LYS A 71 10.95 16.17 0.30
C LYS A 71 9.43 16.06 0.32
N ARG A 72 8.88 15.42 1.37
CA ARG A 72 7.46 15.41 1.63
C ARG A 72 7.03 16.76 2.23
N TYR A 73 6.05 17.39 1.59
CA TYR A 73 5.39 18.62 2.03
C TYR A 73 3.90 18.33 2.18
N GLU A 74 3.34 18.48 3.37
CA GLU A 74 1.95 18.08 3.66
C GLU A 74 0.90 18.87 2.88
N ASP A 75 1.15 20.14 2.62
CA ASP A 75 0.30 20.97 1.76
C ASP A 75 0.31 20.49 0.29
N LEU A 76 1.47 20.03 -0.21
CA LEU A 76 1.55 19.46 -1.55
C LEU A 76 0.93 18.06 -1.62
N VAL A 77 0.97 17.29 -0.54
CA VAL A 77 0.22 16.03 -0.42
C VAL A 77 -1.28 16.29 -0.54
N ALA A 78 -1.81 17.30 0.16
CA ALA A 78 -3.21 17.70 0.04
C ALA A 78 -3.56 18.12 -1.40
N MET A 79 -2.71 18.92 -2.06
CA MET A 79 -2.90 19.35 -3.45
C MET A 79 -2.82 18.17 -4.44
N ASN A 80 -1.96 17.18 -4.20
CA ASN A 80 -1.89 15.96 -5.00
C ASN A 80 -3.20 15.15 -4.88
N LYS A 81 -3.69 14.91 -3.66
CA LYS A 81 -4.99 14.25 -3.41
C LYS A 81 -6.15 15.00 -4.07
N LEU A 82 -6.18 16.34 -3.97
CA LEU A 82 -7.18 17.15 -4.66
C LEU A 82 -7.10 16.99 -6.18
N SER A 83 -5.90 16.97 -6.74
CA SER A 83 -5.70 16.75 -8.20
C SER A 83 -6.23 15.39 -8.62
N ALA A 84 -5.92 14.33 -7.83
CA ALA A 84 -6.44 12.98 -8.05
C ALA A 84 -7.97 12.94 -8.02
N ALA A 85 -8.59 13.56 -7.01
CA ALA A 85 -10.04 13.62 -6.87
C ALA A 85 -10.70 14.31 -8.08
N ILE A 86 -10.12 15.41 -8.55
CA ILE A 86 -10.59 16.12 -9.76
C ILE A 86 -10.54 15.19 -10.98
N VAL A 87 -9.41 14.51 -11.22
CA VAL A 87 -9.26 13.63 -12.38
C VAL A 87 -10.24 12.45 -12.31
N MET A 88 -10.30 11.77 -11.16
CA MET A 88 -11.07 10.53 -11.01
C MET A 88 -12.59 10.76 -10.97
N THR A 89 -13.07 11.96 -10.62
CA THR A 89 -14.49 12.30 -10.62
C THR A 89 -14.92 13.16 -11.82
N SER A 90 -14.00 13.46 -12.73
CA SER A 90 -14.31 14.13 -14.01
C SER A 90 -14.77 13.14 -15.07
N GLN A 91 -15.51 13.65 -16.04
CA GLN A 91 -15.83 12.94 -17.28
C GLN A 91 -14.58 12.81 -18.16
N GLY A 92 -14.64 11.91 -19.15
CA GLY A 92 -13.52 11.63 -20.03
C GLY A 92 -12.74 10.38 -19.63
N ILE A 93 -11.66 10.11 -20.36
CA ILE A 93 -10.78 8.96 -20.11
C ILE A 93 -9.73 9.40 -19.09
N PRO A 94 -9.77 8.89 -17.84
CA PRO A 94 -8.78 9.27 -16.84
C PRO A 94 -7.41 8.71 -17.21
N PHE A 95 -6.37 9.52 -17.02
CA PHE A 95 -4.99 9.14 -17.22
C PHE A 95 -4.16 9.69 -16.06
N MET A 96 -3.19 8.90 -15.61
CA MET A 96 -2.20 9.32 -14.62
C MET A 96 -0.81 8.85 -15.05
N LEU A 97 0.20 9.65 -14.78
CA LEU A 97 1.60 9.23 -14.96
C LEU A 97 1.95 8.23 -13.87
N ALA A 98 2.57 7.10 -14.26
CA ALA A 98 3.04 6.09 -13.28
C ALA A 98 3.92 6.73 -12.21
N GLY A 99 3.59 6.51 -10.94
CA GLY A 99 4.25 7.10 -9.78
C GLY A 99 3.62 8.41 -9.28
N GLU A 100 2.61 8.96 -9.97
CA GLU A 100 1.87 10.14 -9.52
C GLU A 100 1.21 9.88 -8.15
N GLU A 101 0.75 8.65 -7.94
CA GLU A 101 0.11 8.15 -6.72
C GLU A 101 1.05 7.99 -5.53
N PHE A 102 2.36 8.09 -5.72
CA PHE A 102 3.36 8.10 -4.65
C PHE A 102 4.38 9.23 -4.82
N ALA A 103 3.90 10.39 -5.25
CA ALA A 103 4.66 11.64 -5.33
C ALA A 103 5.97 11.51 -6.13
N ARG A 104 5.94 10.81 -7.29
CA ARG A 104 7.11 10.67 -8.16
C ARG A 104 7.73 12.02 -8.47
N SER A 105 9.05 12.11 -8.28
CA SER A 105 9.86 13.24 -8.67
C SER A 105 10.89 12.86 -9.74
N LYS A 106 11.17 13.78 -10.61
CA LYS A 106 12.30 13.77 -11.55
C LYS A 106 13.26 14.93 -11.27
N ASP A 107 13.30 15.39 -10.02
CA ASP A 107 14.12 16.51 -9.54
C ASP A 107 13.91 17.81 -10.36
N GLY A 108 12.66 18.09 -10.72
CA GLY A 108 12.28 19.27 -11.49
C GLY A 108 12.70 19.25 -12.97
N ASP A 109 13.09 18.08 -13.50
CA ASP A 109 13.47 17.93 -14.91
C ASP A 109 12.24 17.83 -15.81
N GLU A 110 11.95 18.90 -16.54
CA GLU A 110 10.81 18.99 -17.46
C GLU A 110 11.04 18.26 -18.79
N ASN A 111 12.29 17.86 -19.08
CA ASN A 111 12.68 17.27 -20.37
C ASN A 111 13.54 16.00 -20.19
N SER A 112 13.13 15.12 -19.33
CA SER A 112 13.90 14.00 -18.81
C SER A 112 14.13 12.82 -19.78
N TYR A 113 13.66 12.90 -21.03
CA TYR A 113 13.74 11.78 -21.98
C TYR A 113 15.18 11.30 -22.27
N ALA A 114 16.16 12.20 -22.17
CA ALA A 114 17.58 11.92 -22.34
C ALA A 114 18.37 11.95 -21.02
N SER A 115 17.69 12.11 -19.88
CA SER A 115 18.31 12.11 -18.56
C SER A 115 18.66 10.70 -18.10
N SER A 116 19.44 10.61 -17.02
CA SER A 116 19.90 9.34 -16.48
C SER A 116 18.76 8.40 -16.08
N ARG A 117 19.07 7.10 -15.94
CA ARG A 117 18.14 6.10 -15.47
C ARG A 117 17.63 6.41 -14.06
N GLU A 118 18.51 6.84 -13.17
CA GLU A 118 18.19 7.16 -11.77
C GLU A 118 17.12 8.25 -11.66
N LYS A 119 17.14 9.20 -12.60
CA LYS A 119 16.14 10.27 -12.67
C LYS A 119 14.79 9.77 -13.21
N ASN A 120 14.81 8.83 -14.13
CA ASN A 120 13.61 8.34 -14.81
C ASN A 120 12.96 7.13 -14.16
N MET A 121 13.69 6.35 -13.34
CA MET A 121 13.13 5.18 -12.67
C MET A 121 12.08 5.57 -11.62
N LEU A 122 11.25 4.60 -11.25
CA LEU A 122 10.31 4.72 -10.14
C LEU A 122 11.03 4.38 -8.83
N ASP A 123 10.95 5.26 -7.84
CA ASP A 123 11.38 4.95 -6.49
C ASP A 123 10.24 4.27 -5.73
N TRP A 124 10.28 2.95 -5.67
CA TRP A 124 9.23 2.15 -5.03
C TRP A 124 9.19 2.32 -3.50
N ASN A 125 10.25 2.86 -2.87
CA ASN A 125 10.23 3.16 -1.44
C ASN A 125 9.21 4.27 -1.10
N ASN A 126 8.91 5.13 -2.06
CA ASN A 126 7.91 6.18 -1.90
C ASN A 126 6.51 5.65 -1.63
N ILE A 127 6.18 4.41 -2.01
CA ILE A 127 4.88 3.80 -1.68
C ILE A 127 4.65 3.78 -0.17
N ASN A 128 5.68 3.51 0.62
CA ASN A 128 5.57 3.50 2.08
C ASN A 128 5.47 4.92 2.64
N GLU A 129 6.27 5.86 2.13
CA GLU A 129 6.29 7.24 2.60
C GLU A 129 5.01 8.02 2.25
N TYR A 130 4.42 7.72 1.09
CA TYR A 130 3.20 8.35 0.57
C TYR A 130 2.02 7.37 0.50
N SER A 131 1.96 6.39 1.42
CA SER A 131 0.90 5.38 1.44
C SER A 131 -0.49 5.99 1.55
N ASP A 132 -0.64 7.15 2.18
CA ASP A 132 -1.87 7.91 2.26
C ASP A 132 -2.33 8.45 0.90
N ILE A 133 -1.41 8.83 0.00
CA ILE A 133 -1.76 9.20 -1.39
C ILE A 133 -2.14 7.94 -2.18
N VAL A 134 -1.34 6.86 -2.07
CA VAL A 134 -1.60 5.58 -2.75
C VAL A 134 -3.01 5.08 -2.43
N GLU A 135 -3.36 5.01 -1.14
CA GLU A 135 -4.67 4.53 -0.70
C GLU A 135 -5.79 5.49 -1.11
N TYR A 136 -5.52 6.79 -1.16
CA TYR A 136 -6.47 7.79 -1.67
C TYR A 136 -6.80 7.56 -3.15
N TYR A 137 -5.78 7.36 -4.01
CA TYR A 137 -5.98 7.02 -5.42
C TYR A 137 -6.76 5.71 -5.58
N ARG A 138 -6.41 4.67 -4.80
CA ARG A 138 -7.11 3.39 -4.79
C ARG A 138 -8.59 3.58 -4.45
N GLY A 139 -8.90 4.34 -3.41
CA GLY A 139 -10.26 4.64 -3.00
C GLY A 139 -11.06 5.43 -4.03
N LEU A 140 -10.45 6.40 -4.70
CA LEU A 140 -11.08 7.15 -5.80
C LEU A 140 -11.39 6.25 -7.00
N MET A 141 -10.51 5.29 -7.32
CA MET A 141 -10.78 4.30 -8.37
C MET A 141 -11.97 3.41 -8.01
N GLN A 142 -12.10 2.99 -6.75
CA GLN A 142 -13.26 2.24 -6.26
C GLN A 142 -14.56 3.07 -6.40
N ILE A 143 -14.55 4.34 -6.01
CA ILE A 143 -15.68 5.26 -6.17
C ILE A 143 -16.05 5.39 -7.66
N ARG A 144 -15.07 5.57 -8.53
CA ARG A 144 -15.29 5.66 -9.99
C ARG A 144 -15.85 4.37 -10.57
N GLU A 145 -15.43 3.23 -10.06
CA GLU A 145 -15.93 1.91 -10.48
C GLU A 145 -17.38 1.70 -10.03
N GLU A 146 -17.72 2.11 -8.81
CA GLU A 146 -19.06 1.97 -8.25
C GLU A 146 -20.06 2.93 -8.91
N PHE A 147 -19.67 4.16 -9.23
CA PHE A 147 -20.55 5.17 -9.80
C PHE A 147 -20.41 5.25 -11.33
N ALA A 148 -21.27 4.53 -12.05
CA ALA A 148 -21.19 4.33 -13.49
C ALA A 148 -21.17 5.65 -14.31
N ALA A 149 -21.83 6.72 -13.82
CA ALA A 149 -21.85 8.00 -14.51
C ALA A 149 -20.47 8.66 -14.66
N PHE A 150 -19.50 8.33 -13.82
CA PHE A 150 -18.11 8.78 -14.00
C PHE A 150 -17.42 8.08 -15.18
N LYS A 151 -17.83 6.85 -15.50
CA LYS A 151 -17.30 6.05 -16.62
C LYS A 151 -18.08 6.24 -17.91
N ASP A 152 -19.29 6.76 -17.83
CA ASP A 152 -20.12 7.05 -19.01
C ASP A 152 -19.58 8.26 -19.77
N CYS A 153 -18.85 7.99 -20.83
CA CYS A 153 -18.22 9.01 -21.68
C CYS A 153 -19.15 9.50 -22.81
N THR A 154 -20.47 9.31 -22.71
CA THR A 154 -21.45 9.80 -23.66
C THR A 154 -21.86 11.24 -23.38
N ALA A 155 -22.41 11.92 -24.36
CA ALA A 155 -22.96 13.26 -24.18
C ALA A 155 -24.10 13.32 -23.13
N LYS A 156 -24.78 12.20 -22.87
CA LYS A 156 -25.84 12.10 -21.85
C LYS A 156 -25.27 12.34 -20.45
N SER A 157 -24.17 11.71 -20.10
CA SER A 157 -23.54 11.88 -18.78
C SER A 157 -22.99 13.30 -18.59
N ALA A 158 -22.29 13.84 -19.57
CA ALA A 158 -21.77 15.21 -19.50
C ALA A 158 -22.89 16.27 -19.31
N ASN A 159 -24.02 16.09 -19.97
CA ASN A 159 -25.19 16.97 -19.82
C ASN A 159 -25.92 16.77 -18.47
N ALA A 160 -25.66 15.72 -17.74
CA ALA A 160 -26.25 15.45 -16.41
C ALA A 160 -25.53 16.16 -15.26
N ILE A 161 -24.38 16.81 -15.52
CA ILE A 161 -23.61 17.56 -14.51
C ILE A 161 -24.37 18.83 -14.14
N ASN A 162 -24.79 18.91 -12.86
CA ASN A 162 -25.48 20.07 -12.33
C ASN A 162 -24.55 20.83 -11.39
N TYR A 163 -23.95 21.94 -11.86
CA TYR A 163 -23.07 22.76 -11.02
C TYR A 163 -23.86 23.48 -9.93
N LEU A 164 -23.34 23.47 -8.72
CA LEU A 164 -23.93 24.18 -7.60
C LEU A 164 -23.66 25.70 -7.73
N ASN A 165 -24.63 26.48 -7.29
CA ASN A 165 -24.56 27.95 -7.23
C ASN A 165 -24.26 28.38 -5.78
N ASP A 166 -23.97 29.68 -5.61
CA ASP A 166 -23.76 30.33 -4.30
C ASP A 166 -22.71 29.66 -3.41
N LEU A 167 -21.68 29.11 -4.05
CA LEU A 167 -20.54 28.51 -3.36
C LEU A 167 -19.50 29.56 -2.94
N PRO A 168 -18.71 29.29 -1.88
CA PRO A 168 -17.54 30.10 -1.54
C PRO A 168 -16.63 30.33 -2.74
N LYS A 169 -15.88 31.41 -2.74
CA LYS A 169 -15.05 31.82 -3.90
C LYS A 169 -14.03 30.76 -4.31
N THR A 170 -13.54 29.98 -3.36
CA THR A 170 -12.51 28.95 -3.58
C THR A 170 -13.09 27.56 -3.88
N VAL A 171 -14.41 27.42 -3.87
CA VAL A 171 -15.08 26.12 -4.01
C VAL A 171 -15.74 25.98 -5.39
N VAL A 172 -15.58 24.80 -5.98
CA VAL A 172 -16.38 24.30 -7.12
C VAL A 172 -17.12 23.06 -6.67
N GLY A 173 -18.40 22.97 -7.02
CA GLY A 173 -19.21 21.81 -6.67
C GLY A 173 -20.23 21.47 -7.75
N TYR A 174 -20.59 20.20 -7.82
CA TYR A 174 -21.61 19.71 -8.73
C TYR A 174 -22.31 18.48 -8.18
N LYS A 175 -23.52 18.23 -8.69
CA LYS A 175 -24.24 16.97 -8.53
C LYS A 175 -24.30 16.25 -9.86
N LEU A 176 -24.17 14.93 -9.82
CA LEU A 176 -24.26 14.07 -10.99
C LEU A 176 -25.16 12.88 -10.67
N ASN A 177 -26.19 12.66 -11.52
CA ASN A 177 -27.06 11.50 -11.40
C ASN A 177 -26.40 10.28 -12.04
N ASN A 178 -26.64 9.11 -11.44
CA ASN A 178 -26.15 7.87 -12.01
C ASN A 178 -26.87 7.51 -13.30
N THR A 179 -26.21 6.74 -14.14
CA THR A 179 -26.76 6.22 -15.40
C THR A 179 -27.22 4.76 -15.28
N GLU A 180 -26.84 4.07 -14.20
CA GLU A 180 -27.25 2.69 -13.87
C GLU A 180 -28.20 2.67 -12.67
N GLN A 181 -29.12 1.70 -12.65
CA GLN A 181 -30.00 1.44 -11.52
C GLN A 181 -29.37 0.45 -10.53
N GLY A 182 -29.79 0.52 -9.26
CA GLY A 182 -29.35 -0.43 -8.22
C GLY A 182 -28.04 -0.11 -7.52
N LYS A 183 -27.45 1.04 -7.84
CA LYS A 183 -26.26 1.62 -7.20
C LYS A 183 -26.61 2.98 -6.60
N TRP A 184 -25.62 3.77 -6.20
CA TRP A 184 -25.86 5.16 -5.78
C TRP A 184 -26.63 5.91 -6.85
N ASN A 185 -27.70 6.60 -6.47
CA ASN A 185 -28.53 7.30 -7.46
C ASN A 185 -27.89 8.61 -7.89
N GLN A 186 -27.18 9.27 -6.98
CA GLN A 186 -26.57 10.57 -7.23
C GLN A 186 -25.30 10.73 -6.37
N VAL A 187 -24.33 11.47 -6.89
CA VAL A 187 -23.20 11.97 -6.11
C VAL A 187 -23.22 13.49 -6.05
N CYS A 188 -22.67 14.03 -4.95
CA CYS A 188 -22.32 15.44 -4.80
C CYS A 188 -20.83 15.55 -4.59
N VAL A 189 -20.14 16.31 -5.43
CA VAL A 189 -18.69 16.49 -5.41
C VAL A 189 -18.37 17.95 -5.16
N LEU A 190 -17.48 18.21 -4.19
CA LEU A 190 -17.01 19.55 -3.83
C LEU A 190 -15.49 19.56 -3.87
N PHE A 191 -14.91 20.62 -4.44
CA PHE A 191 -13.47 20.87 -4.48
C PHE A 191 -13.19 22.24 -3.90
N ASN A 192 -12.30 22.32 -2.92
CA ASN A 192 -11.78 23.57 -2.38
C ASN A 192 -10.31 23.75 -2.77
N GLY A 193 -10.02 24.72 -3.61
CA GLY A 193 -8.65 25.07 -4.03
C GLY A 193 -8.04 26.22 -3.24
N GLY A 194 -8.62 26.59 -2.11
CA GLY A 194 -8.12 27.66 -1.23
C GLY A 194 -7.42 27.15 0.01
N ASP A 195 -6.70 28.06 0.68
CA ASP A 195 -5.86 27.78 1.85
C ASP A 195 -6.65 27.67 3.17
N GLU A 196 -7.97 27.87 3.13
CA GLU A 196 -8.82 27.80 4.31
C GLU A 196 -9.98 26.83 4.11
N SER A 197 -10.43 26.19 5.18
CA SER A 197 -11.64 25.37 5.20
C SER A 197 -12.87 26.20 4.86
N GLN A 198 -13.83 25.61 4.14
CA GLN A 198 -15.06 26.25 3.72
C GLN A 198 -16.27 25.42 4.15
N ASN A 199 -17.30 26.07 4.72
CA ASN A 199 -18.58 25.42 4.96
C ASN A 199 -19.50 25.59 3.75
N VAL A 200 -19.97 24.48 3.19
CA VAL A 200 -20.81 24.44 1.99
C VAL A 200 -22.18 23.90 2.37
N LYS A 201 -23.24 24.65 2.01
CA LYS A 201 -24.61 24.16 2.13
C LYS A 201 -24.92 23.20 1.00
N VAL A 202 -25.49 22.05 1.33
CA VAL A 202 -25.91 21.01 0.37
C VAL A 202 -27.32 20.53 0.76
N ASP A 203 -28.21 20.52 -0.22
CA ASP A 203 -29.57 20.00 -0.03
C ASP A 203 -29.57 18.48 -0.18
N GLY A 204 -30.31 17.79 0.67
CA GLY A 204 -30.42 16.33 0.69
C GLY A 204 -29.58 15.68 1.79
N LYS A 205 -29.74 14.37 1.91
CA LYS A 205 -28.98 13.55 2.85
C LYS A 205 -27.89 12.77 2.14
N TRP A 206 -26.68 12.87 2.63
CA TRP A 206 -25.49 12.36 1.95
C TRP A 206 -24.64 11.52 2.90
N VAL A 207 -23.88 10.60 2.33
CA VAL A 207 -22.80 9.86 2.99
C VAL A 207 -21.49 10.28 2.37
N ILE A 208 -20.54 10.74 3.16
CA ILE A 208 -19.19 11.07 2.70
C ILE A 208 -18.46 9.77 2.38
N VAL A 209 -17.91 9.68 1.17
CA VAL A 209 -17.13 8.54 0.66
C VAL A 209 -15.70 8.92 0.29
N ALA A 210 -15.40 10.23 0.22
CA ALA A 210 -14.04 10.76 0.20
C ALA A 210 -14.01 12.13 0.89
N ASP A 211 -12.95 12.38 1.65
CA ASP A 211 -12.65 13.64 2.33
C ASP A 211 -11.18 14.06 2.11
N ASN A 212 -10.59 14.87 2.99
CA ASN A 212 -9.19 15.28 2.89
C ASN A 212 -8.19 14.18 3.27
N GLU A 213 -8.61 13.13 3.97
CA GLU A 213 -7.74 12.08 4.50
C GLU A 213 -7.84 10.80 3.67
N THR A 214 -9.07 10.32 3.44
CA THR A 214 -9.33 9.03 2.84
C THR A 214 -10.36 9.09 1.72
N ALA A 215 -10.37 8.07 0.87
CA ALA A 215 -11.39 7.82 -0.14
C ALA A 215 -11.73 6.33 -0.18
N GLY A 216 -12.93 5.98 -0.65
CA GLY A 216 -13.34 4.59 -0.84
C GLY A 216 -14.84 4.40 -0.74
N LEU A 217 -15.27 3.16 -0.53
CA LEU A 217 -16.70 2.80 -0.48
C LEU A 217 -17.27 2.80 0.95
N ARG A 218 -16.56 3.38 1.92
CA ARG A 218 -16.94 3.42 3.34
C ARG A 218 -17.76 4.65 3.65
N ASN A 219 -18.59 4.54 4.69
CA ASN A 219 -19.25 5.70 5.30
C ASN A 219 -18.23 6.43 6.20
N LEU A 220 -17.74 7.57 5.76
CA LEU A 220 -16.82 8.45 6.52
C LEU A 220 -17.58 9.47 7.38
N GLY A 221 -18.91 9.57 7.19
CA GLY A 221 -19.78 10.49 7.92
C GLY A 221 -21.05 10.80 7.14
N GLU A 222 -22.09 11.22 7.84
CA GLU A 222 -23.36 11.60 7.24
C GLU A 222 -23.53 13.12 7.26
N VAL A 223 -24.12 13.66 6.18
CA VAL A 223 -24.33 15.09 5.99
C VAL A 223 -25.82 15.36 5.76
N ASP A 224 -26.35 16.33 6.51
CA ASP A 224 -27.70 16.88 6.33
C ASP A 224 -27.61 18.41 6.47
N GLY A 225 -27.68 19.12 5.35
CA GLY A 225 -27.69 20.60 5.30
C GLY A 225 -26.35 21.27 5.01
N SER A 226 -25.23 20.88 5.64
CA SER A 226 -23.92 21.51 5.35
C SER A 226 -22.75 20.56 5.61
N VAL A 227 -21.66 20.78 4.90
CA VAL A 227 -20.40 20.03 5.03
C VAL A 227 -19.21 20.98 5.02
N GLU A 228 -18.21 20.69 5.83
CA GLU A 228 -16.92 21.35 5.81
C GLU A 228 -16.04 20.74 4.71
N VAL A 229 -15.47 21.57 3.84
CA VAL A 229 -14.48 21.20 2.84
C VAL A 229 -13.15 21.81 3.24
N LYS A 230 -12.20 21.00 3.67
CA LYS A 230 -10.88 21.45 4.14
C LYS A 230 -10.11 22.20 3.06
N ALA A 231 -9.05 22.93 3.46
CA ALA A 231 -8.12 23.55 2.52
C ALA A 231 -7.55 22.50 1.56
N HIS A 232 -7.38 22.88 0.29
CA HIS A 232 -6.81 22.03 -0.77
C HIS A 232 -7.36 20.61 -0.78
N SER A 233 -8.68 20.44 -0.63
CA SER A 233 -9.30 19.12 -0.52
C SER A 233 -10.55 18.95 -1.39
N ALA A 234 -10.95 17.70 -1.53
CA ALA A 234 -12.21 17.29 -2.10
C ALA A 234 -13.12 16.66 -1.04
N VAL A 235 -14.43 16.77 -1.23
CA VAL A 235 -15.43 15.94 -0.56
C VAL A 235 -16.29 15.30 -1.64
N VAL A 236 -16.36 13.97 -1.64
CA VAL A 236 -17.26 13.20 -2.50
C VAL A 236 -18.31 12.54 -1.63
N MET A 237 -19.57 12.75 -1.97
CA MET A 237 -20.71 12.24 -1.21
C MET A 237 -21.65 11.45 -2.13
N ALA A 238 -22.08 10.28 -1.66
CA ALA A 238 -23.15 9.50 -2.27
C ALA A 238 -24.50 9.86 -1.64
N ASP A 239 -25.59 9.79 -2.38
CA ASP A 239 -26.91 9.93 -1.77
C ASP A 239 -27.15 8.85 -0.73
N LYS A 240 -27.72 9.25 0.43
CA LYS A 240 -27.89 8.34 1.58
C LYS A 240 -28.72 7.12 1.23
N GLN A 241 -29.80 7.28 0.48
CA GLN A 241 -30.68 6.16 0.12
C GLN A 241 -29.99 5.18 -0.83
N GLY A 242 -29.28 5.68 -1.83
CA GLY A 242 -28.50 4.85 -2.75
C GLY A 242 -27.38 4.12 -2.02
N PHE A 243 -26.67 4.81 -1.12
CA PHE A 243 -25.59 4.22 -0.32
C PHE A 243 -26.10 3.07 0.57
N ASP A 244 -27.19 3.28 1.31
CA ASP A 244 -27.76 2.28 2.22
C ASP A 244 -28.30 1.04 1.47
N ASN A 245 -28.80 1.24 0.24
CA ASN A 245 -29.33 0.16 -0.60
C ASN A 245 -28.23 -0.58 -1.39
N ALA A 246 -27.06 0.01 -1.55
CA ALA A 246 -25.95 -0.63 -2.25
C ALA A 246 -25.36 -1.75 -1.38
N GLN A 247 -25.32 -2.98 -1.91
CA GLN A 247 -24.67 -4.10 -1.24
C GLN A 247 -23.16 -4.06 -1.49
N LEU A 248 -22.49 -3.11 -0.86
CA LEU A 248 -21.05 -2.94 -0.99
C LEU A 248 -20.31 -3.98 -0.14
N THR A 249 -19.35 -4.66 -0.74
CA THR A 249 -18.47 -5.58 -0.02
C THR A 249 -17.16 -4.89 0.30
N ILE A 250 -17.01 -4.43 1.54
CA ILE A 250 -15.75 -3.87 2.05
C ILE A 250 -14.90 -5.05 2.53
N ARG A 251 -13.76 -5.29 1.89
CA ARG A 251 -12.86 -6.41 2.20
C ARG A 251 -11.66 -6.02 3.05
N GLU A 252 -11.27 -4.76 3.01
CA GLU A 252 -10.11 -4.22 3.71
C GLU A 252 -10.53 -3.09 4.65
N GLY A 253 -9.91 -3.04 5.82
CA GLY A 253 -9.96 -1.93 6.74
C GLY A 253 -8.82 -0.95 6.49
N ALA A 254 -8.90 0.23 7.08
CA ALA A 254 -7.84 1.24 7.01
C ALA A 254 -7.58 1.87 8.37
N VAL A 255 -6.32 2.22 8.61
CA VAL A 255 -5.87 3.05 9.73
C VAL A 255 -5.14 4.26 9.17
N VAL A 256 -5.65 5.45 9.42
CA VAL A 256 -4.94 6.71 9.15
C VAL A 256 -4.01 7.00 10.32
N VAL A 257 -2.73 7.11 10.02
CA VAL A 257 -1.66 7.27 11.01
C VAL A 257 -1.03 8.63 10.84
N ASN A 258 -1.15 9.47 11.84
CA ASN A 258 -0.47 10.77 11.89
C ASN A 258 0.79 10.66 12.75
N TYR A 259 1.96 10.89 12.13
CA TYR A 259 3.26 10.89 12.79
C TYR A 259 3.64 12.31 13.21
N TYR A 260 3.92 12.50 14.48
CA TYR A 260 4.28 13.77 15.07
C TYR A 260 5.70 13.73 15.66
N ASP A 261 6.44 14.83 15.55
CA ASP A 261 7.66 15.00 16.35
C ASP A 261 7.31 14.97 17.85
N ASN A 262 8.02 14.12 18.61
CA ASN A 262 7.72 13.90 20.03
C ASN A 262 7.97 15.14 20.91
N LYS A 263 8.81 16.10 20.46
CA LYS A 263 9.19 17.28 21.22
C LYS A 263 8.39 18.52 20.82
N THR A 264 8.25 18.74 19.51
CA THR A 264 7.57 19.95 18.98
C THR A 264 6.08 19.73 18.79
N HIS A 265 5.65 18.47 18.65
CA HIS A 265 4.29 18.06 18.27
C HIS A 265 3.87 18.51 16.87
N ASP A 266 4.86 18.84 16.02
CA ASP A 266 4.61 19.14 14.62
C ASP A 266 4.28 17.85 13.85
N LEU A 267 3.33 17.92 12.93
CA LEU A 267 3.02 16.82 12.03
C LEU A 267 4.19 16.60 11.07
N ILE A 268 4.73 15.39 11.05
CA ILE A 268 5.83 14.99 10.15
C ILE A 268 5.27 14.35 8.88
N SER A 269 4.31 13.43 9.03
CA SER A 269 3.75 12.65 7.92
C SER A 269 2.38 12.08 8.31
N THR A 270 1.53 11.91 7.31
CA THR A 270 0.33 11.09 7.40
C THR A 270 0.48 9.87 6.51
N GLN A 271 0.13 8.70 6.99
CA GLN A 271 0.14 7.47 6.22
C GLN A 271 -1.19 6.72 6.38
N THR A 272 -1.51 5.88 5.43
CA THR A 272 -2.66 4.97 5.54
C THR A 272 -2.18 3.53 5.44
N VAL A 273 -2.47 2.76 6.48
CA VAL A 273 -2.19 1.32 6.54
C VAL A 273 -3.49 0.58 6.29
N THR A 274 -3.50 -0.35 5.34
CA THR A 274 -4.67 -1.15 5.00
C THR A 274 -4.43 -2.64 5.25
N GLY A 275 -5.51 -3.37 5.48
CA GLY A 275 -5.45 -4.81 5.63
C GLY A 275 -6.82 -5.46 5.66
N GLY A 276 -6.87 -6.77 5.45
CA GLY A 276 -8.12 -7.53 5.46
C GLY A 276 -8.87 -7.36 6.80
N ILE A 277 -10.20 -7.17 6.74
CA ILE A 277 -11.03 -7.04 7.93
C ILE A 277 -10.81 -8.25 8.86
N GLY A 278 -10.60 -7.96 10.15
CA GLY A 278 -10.30 -8.97 11.17
C GLY A 278 -8.82 -9.37 11.26
N LYS A 279 -7.93 -8.93 10.35
CA LYS A 279 -6.48 -9.09 10.53
C LYS A 279 -5.97 -8.14 11.60
N ALA A 280 -5.04 -8.62 12.41
CA ALA A 280 -4.32 -7.80 13.39
C ALA A 280 -3.33 -6.85 12.69
N TYR A 281 -3.11 -5.69 13.30
CA TYR A 281 -2.04 -4.76 12.93
C TYR A 281 -1.36 -4.20 14.20
N ASP A 282 -0.09 -3.82 14.04
CA ASP A 282 0.70 -3.13 15.04
C ASP A 282 1.55 -2.06 14.36
N LEU A 283 1.26 -0.79 14.61
CA LEU A 283 1.93 0.33 13.96
C LEU A 283 3.37 0.54 14.47
N ALA A 284 3.76 -0.11 15.57
CA ALA A 284 5.15 -0.10 16.04
C ALA A 284 6.11 -0.83 15.07
N GLU A 285 5.57 -1.69 14.19
CA GLU A 285 6.33 -2.45 13.20
C GLU A 285 6.30 -1.83 11.79
N ASN A 286 5.79 -0.61 11.64
CA ASN A 286 5.62 0.01 10.33
C ASN A 286 6.96 0.49 9.73
N ALA A 287 7.09 0.39 8.40
CA ALA A 287 8.27 0.79 7.62
C ALA A 287 8.69 2.27 7.78
N PHE A 288 7.77 3.17 8.18
CA PHE A 288 8.12 4.57 8.51
C PHE A 288 9.18 4.68 9.60
N THR A 289 9.28 3.68 10.47
CA THR A 289 10.24 3.64 11.58
C THR A 289 11.70 3.53 11.17
N LEU A 290 12.02 3.35 9.90
CA LEU A 290 13.42 3.29 9.46
C LEU A 290 14.25 4.50 9.96
N ASN A 291 13.73 5.71 9.78
CA ASN A 291 14.40 6.97 10.14
C ASN A 291 13.99 7.54 11.50
N TYR A 292 13.05 6.90 12.20
CA TYR A 292 12.45 7.42 13.43
C TYR A 292 12.25 6.34 14.48
N ASP A 293 12.43 6.70 15.73
CA ASP A 293 12.06 5.87 16.88
C ASP A 293 10.68 6.26 17.37
N ILE A 294 9.80 5.28 17.55
CA ILE A 294 8.50 5.50 18.18
C ILE A 294 8.69 5.71 19.68
N LYS A 295 8.19 6.81 20.20
CA LYS A 295 8.24 7.17 21.62
C LYS A 295 6.90 6.96 22.31
N LYS A 296 5.80 7.24 21.63
CA LYS A 296 4.44 7.13 22.16
C LYS A 296 3.44 6.90 21.02
N THR A 297 2.37 6.20 21.33
CA THR A 297 1.22 6.03 20.45
C THR A 297 -0.07 6.41 21.17
N ASP A 298 -1.03 6.99 20.46
CA ASP A 298 -2.38 7.31 20.93
C ASP A 298 -3.42 6.84 19.88
N GLY A 299 -4.63 6.53 20.32
CA GLY A 299 -5.71 6.04 19.46
C GLY A 299 -5.50 4.59 19.01
N ASP A 300 -5.89 4.27 17.78
CA ASP A 300 -5.91 2.91 17.24
C ASP A 300 -4.54 2.45 16.72
N ALA A 301 -3.50 2.55 17.55
CA ALA A 301 -2.14 2.20 17.14
C ALA A 301 -1.89 0.68 17.03
N LYS A 302 -2.76 -0.13 17.62
CA LYS A 302 -2.71 -1.59 17.56
C LYS A 302 -4.12 -2.16 17.69
N GLY A 303 -4.44 -3.16 16.89
CA GLY A 303 -5.79 -3.74 16.93
C GLY A 303 -6.07 -4.66 15.74
N PHE A 304 -7.32 -4.65 15.31
CA PHE A 304 -7.79 -5.40 14.15
C PHE A 304 -8.44 -4.45 13.15
N PHE A 305 -8.19 -4.65 11.87
CA PHE A 305 -8.87 -3.89 10.83
C PHE A 305 -10.37 -4.13 10.88
N THR A 306 -11.14 -3.05 10.82
CA THR A 306 -12.60 -3.04 10.76
C THR A 306 -13.07 -2.59 9.38
N ASP A 307 -14.37 -2.58 9.14
CA ASP A 307 -14.97 -2.01 7.92
C ASP A 307 -14.95 -0.47 7.87
N GLY A 308 -14.61 0.19 9.00
CA GLY A 308 -14.43 1.62 9.11
C GLY A 308 -13.01 2.10 8.82
N VAL A 309 -12.78 3.39 9.09
CA VAL A 309 -11.46 4.02 9.14
C VAL A 309 -11.11 4.26 10.59
N LEU A 310 -9.98 3.73 11.02
CA LEU A 310 -9.41 3.93 12.35
C LEU A 310 -8.37 5.04 12.30
N HIS A 311 -8.09 5.68 13.45
CA HIS A 311 -7.15 6.80 13.52
C HIS A 311 -6.15 6.59 14.65
N ALA A 312 -4.87 6.73 14.30
CA ALA A 312 -3.78 6.66 15.27
C ALA A 312 -2.88 7.88 15.19
N LYS A 313 -2.31 8.25 16.34
CA LYS A 313 -1.24 9.24 16.44
C LYS A 313 0.01 8.54 16.97
N VAL A 314 1.11 8.75 16.27
CA VAL A 314 2.40 8.17 16.63
C VAL A 314 3.41 9.29 16.81
N TYR A 315 4.00 9.37 17.99
CA TYR A 315 5.01 10.38 18.32
C TYR A 315 6.39 9.76 18.16
N VAL A 316 7.22 10.40 17.36
CA VAL A 316 8.53 9.85 16.94
C VAL A 316 9.66 10.84 17.20
N GLU A 317 10.86 10.30 17.35
CA GLU A 317 12.11 11.09 17.34
C GLU A 317 13.00 10.56 16.22
N LYS A 318 13.75 11.46 15.59
CA LYS A 318 14.68 11.04 14.53
C LYS A 318 15.66 10.01 15.08
N TYR A 319 15.82 8.90 14.36
CA TYR A 319 16.81 7.89 14.70
C TYR A 319 18.22 8.48 14.55
N ASP A 320 19.02 8.39 15.58
CA ASP A 320 20.40 8.91 15.65
C ASP A 320 21.46 7.82 15.56
N GLY A 321 21.05 6.56 15.40
CA GLY A 321 21.96 5.42 15.24
C GLY A 321 22.50 5.29 13.83
N THR A 322 23.22 4.20 13.60
CA THR A 322 23.91 3.90 12.34
C THR A 322 23.06 3.07 11.39
N PHE A 323 23.27 3.28 10.10
CA PHE A 323 22.69 2.48 9.02
C PHE A 323 23.77 1.66 8.34
N SER A 324 23.35 0.56 7.73
CA SER A 324 24.20 -0.26 6.87
C SER A 324 23.44 -0.64 5.61
N THR A 325 24.17 -0.74 4.51
CA THR A 325 23.67 -1.13 3.21
C THR A 325 24.21 -2.50 2.86
N VAL A 326 23.33 -3.42 2.48
CA VAL A 326 23.72 -4.67 1.81
C VAL A 326 23.45 -4.53 0.33
N THR A 327 24.45 -4.86 -0.51
CA THR A 327 24.32 -4.85 -1.98
C THR A 327 24.40 -6.27 -2.49
N TYR A 328 23.42 -6.65 -3.30
CA TYR A 328 23.32 -8.00 -3.89
C TYR A 328 23.82 -7.96 -5.33
N HIS A 329 24.83 -8.81 -5.60
CA HIS A 329 25.46 -9.00 -6.91
C HIS A 329 25.15 -10.38 -7.47
N PHE A 330 24.90 -10.45 -8.78
CA PHE A 330 24.61 -11.67 -9.52
C PHE A 330 25.62 -11.80 -10.65
N VAL A 331 26.74 -12.49 -10.39
CA VAL A 331 27.91 -12.42 -11.24
C VAL A 331 28.14 -13.70 -12.07
N ASP A 332 28.67 -13.53 -13.25
CA ASP A 332 29.30 -14.61 -14.00
C ASP A 332 30.59 -15.06 -13.26
N LYS A 333 30.67 -16.36 -12.97
CA LYS A 333 31.79 -16.91 -12.19
C LYS A 333 33.17 -16.71 -12.86
N GLU A 334 33.22 -16.77 -14.20
CA GLU A 334 34.46 -16.68 -14.93
C GLU A 334 34.95 -15.24 -15.05
N SER A 335 34.05 -14.33 -15.43
CA SER A 335 34.42 -12.92 -15.66
C SER A 335 34.31 -12.04 -14.40
N GLY A 336 33.57 -12.46 -13.39
CA GLY A 336 33.29 -11.67 -12.18
C GLY A 336 32.37 -10.46 -12.44
N LYS A 337 31.77 -10.35 -13.61
CA LYS A 337 30.88 -9.23 -13.97
C LYS A 337 29.44 -9.53 -13.59
N ASP A 338 28.73 -8.49 -13.14
CA ASP A 338 27.28 -8.59 -12.94
C ASP A 338 26.57 -8.95 -14.26
N LEU A 339 25.69 -9.93 -14.19
CA LEU A 339 24.86 -10.41 -15.30
C LEU A 339 23.54 -9.65 -15.39
N VAL A 340 23.07 -9.15 -14.26
CA VAL A 340 21.92 -8.27 -14.10
C VAL A 340 22.29 -7.16 -13.13
N ASP A 341 21.53 -6.08 -13.12
CA ASP A 341 21.80 -4.96 -12.22
C ASP A 341 21.78 -5.41 -10.74
N SER A 342 22.80 -4.99 -9.99
CA SER A 342 22.82 -5.15 -8.54
C SER A 342 21.74 -4.28 -7.89
N TYR A 343 21.23 -4.68 -6.74
CA TYR A 343 20.34 -3.85 -5.94
C TYR A 343 20.80 -3.80 -4.48
N SER A 344 20.42 -2.72 -3.78
CA SER A 344 20.85 -2.48 -2.40
C SER A 344 19.66 -2.29 -1.48
N ILE A 345 19.79 -2.81 -0.26
CA ILE A 345 18.85 -2.59 0.83
C ILE A 345 19.60 -1.88 1.96
N LYS A 346 19.08 -0.70 2.37
CA LYS A 346 19.58 0.06 3.51
C LYS A 346 18.65 -0.13 4.70
N ASN A 347 19.20 -0.48 5.87
CA ASN A 347 18.45 -0.57 7.10
C ASN A 347 19.32 -0.19 8.31
N ARG A 348 18.73 -0.12 9.51
CA ARG A 348 19.42 0.13 10.76
C ARG A 348 20.41 -0.97 11.06
N THR A 349 21.56 -0.60 11.56
CA THR A 349 22.54 -1.57 12.10
C THR A 349 21.92 -2.39 13.21
N GLY A 350 22.19 -3.69 13.22
CA GLY A 350 21.66 -4.62 14.21
C GLY A 350 20.28 -5.22 13.88
N VAL A 351 19.66 -4.80 12.78
CA VAL A 351 18.39 -5.38 12.28
C VAL A 351 18.70 -6.58 11.39
N GLU A 352 17.86 -7.60 11.43
CA GLU A 352 17.96 -8.76 10.53
C GLU A 352 17.69 -8.35 9.07
N TYR A 353 18.39 -8.97 8.14
CA TYR A 353 18.16 -8.85 6.70
C TYR A 353 18.10 -10.22 6.06
N TYR A 354 17.37 -10.30 4.96
CA TYR A 354 17.14 -11.54 4.20
C TYR A 354 17.28 -11.27 2.73
N THR A 355 17.79 -12.24 1.98
CA THR A 355 17.77 -12.19 0.52
C THR A 355 16.33 -12.25 0.01
N PRO A 356 15.82 -11.21 -0.65
CA PRO A 356 14.41 -11.18 -1.08
C PRO A 356 14.17 -12.08 -2.28
N GLU A 357 15.09 -12.11 -3.26
CA GLU A 357 14.94 -12.88 -4.49
C GLU A 357 16.30 -13.13 -5.14
N ILE A 358 16.49 -14.33 -5.72
CA ILE A 358 17.63 -14.65 -6.58
C ILE A 358 17.10 -14.80 -8.00
N PRO A 359 17.45 -13.91 -8.95
CA PRO A 359 16.89 -13.92 -10.29
C PRO A 359 17.30 -15.17 -11.07
N GLY A 360 16.39 -15.70 -11.89
CA GLY A 360 16.75 -16.57 -12.97
C GLY A 360 17.39 -15.77 -14.11
N ILE A 361 18.49 -16.23 -14.66
CA ILE A 361 19.24 -15.53 -15.71
C ILE A 361 19.32 -16.40 -16.95
N GLU A 362 18.87 -15.85 -18.07
CA GLU A 362 18.85 -16.58 -19.35
C GLU A 362 20.25 -17.04 -19.76
N ASN A 363 20.39 -18.30 -20.15
CA ASN A 363 21.65 -18.97 -20.50
C ASN A 363 22.66 -19.15 -19.36
N TYR A 364 22.26 -18.88 -18.12
CA TYR A 364 23.09 -19.08 -16.94
C TYR A 364 22.37 -19.92 -15.89
N ARG A 365 23.16 -20.62 -15.07
CA ARG A 365 22.72 -21.46 -13.96
C ARG A 365 23.32 -20.97 -12.66
N LEU A 366 22.48 -20.84 -11.62
CA LEU A 366 22.95 -20.53 -10.27
C LEU A 366 23.81 -21.69 -9.73
N ILE A 367 25.01 -21.38 -9.21
CA ILE A 367 25.90 -22.40 -8.64
C ILE A 367 25.48 -22.67 -7.19
N LEU A 368 24.65 -23.68 -7.01
CA LEU A 368 24.08 -24.05 -5.71
C LEU A 368 25.12 -24.47 -4.65
N ASP A 369 26.30 -24.92 -5.08
CA ASP A 369 27.39 -25.33 -4.15
C ASP A 369 28.29 -24.16 -3.73
N GLU A 370 28.12 -22.98 -4.33
CA GLU A 370 28.87 -21.75 -4.02
C GLU A 370 27.94 -20.61 -3.56
N LEU A 371 26.79 -20.93 -2.94
CA LEU A 371 25.90 -19.92 -2.38
C LEU A 371 26.61 -19.14 -1.27
N PRO A 372 26.40 -17.81 -1.18
CA PRO A 372 27.03 -16.99 -0.15
C PRO A 372 26.52 -17.38 1.25
N ASN A 373 27.41 -17.36 2.22
CA ASN A 373 27.10 -17.65 3.63
C ASN A 373 26.63 -16.39 4.41
N ASN A 374 26.52 -15.28 3.73
CA ASN A 374 26.04 -13.99 4.24
C ASN A 374 24.81 -13.51 3.47
N ALA A 375 24.01 -14.42 2.93
CA ALA A 375 22.78 -14.07 2.21
C ALA A 375 21.67 -13.54 3.14
N SER A 376 21.72 -13.88 4.41
CA SER A 376 20.86 -13.38 5.48
C SER A 376 21.70 -13.19 6.74
N GLY A 377 21.18 -12.47 7.73
CA GLY A 377 21.86 -12.25 8.99
C GLY A 377 21.46 -10.96 9.68
N VAL A 378 22.33 -10.44 10.52
CA VAL A 378 22.16 -9.16 11.21
C VAL A 378 23.07 -8.12 10.55
N LEU A 379 22.52 -6.97 10.17
CA LEU A 379 23.25 -5.89 9.51
C LEU A 379 24.40 -5.38 10.40
N PRO A 380 25.66 -5.52 9.96
CA PRO A 380 26.82 -5.03 10.69
C PRO A 380 26.91 -3.50 10.60
N ASN A 381 27.73 -2.86 11.42
CA ASN A 381 27.98 -1.41 11.34
C ASN A 381 28.96 -1.05 10.21
N LYS A 382 28.70 -1.56 9.02
CA LYS A 382 29.41 -1.24 7.77
C LYS A 382 28.63 -1.79 6.59
N ASP A 383 28.73 -1.12 5.44
CA ASP A 383 28.22 -1.63 4.18
C ASP A 383 28.97 -2.88 3.72
N PHE A 384 28.28 -3.79 3.04
CA PHE A 384 28.87 -5.03 2.55
C PHE A 384 28.07 -5.61 1.37
N ASP A 385 28.72 -6.58 0.68
CA ASP A 385 28.16 -7.19 -0.51
C ASP A 385 27.78 -8.67 -0.24
N VAL A 386 26.72 -9.10 -0.92
CA VAL A 386 26.28 -10.49 -1.05
C VAL A 386 26.38 -10.86 -2.52
N THR A 387 27.18 -11.88 -2.85
CA THR A 387 27.45 -12.23 -4.25
C THR A 387 26.97 -13.63 -4.57
N PHE A 388 26.02 -13.73 -5.49
CA PHE A 388 25.56 -14.98 -6.09
C PHE A 388 26.30 -15.22 -7.40
N LYS A 389 26.87 -16.42 -7.55
CA LYS A 389 27.65 -16.79 -8.72
C LYS A 389 26.84 -17.68 -9.67
N TYR A 390 26.98 -17.40 -10.92
CA TYR A 390 26.37 -18.14 -12.03
C TYR A 390 27.42 -18.69 -12.96
N GLU A 391 27.13 -19.85 -13.53
CA GLU A 391 27.92 -20.46 -14.62
C GLU A 391 27.11 -20.46 -15.91
N LYS A 392 27.80 -20.27 -17.04
CA LYS A 392 27.15 -20.31 -18.35
C LYS A 392 26.73 -21.74 -18.70
N ILE A 393 25.50 -21.92 -19.14
CA ILE A 393 24.98 -23.22 -19.57
C ILE A 393 25.66 -23.60 -20.87
N ALA A 394 26.30 -24.79 -20.91
CA ALA A 394 26.93 -25.31 -22.11
C ALA A 394 25.90 -25.56 -23.22
N ASP A 395 26.34 -25.43 -24.49
CA ASP A 395 25.42 -25.52 -25.65
C ASP A 395 24.79 -26.91 -25.83
N ASP A 396 25.46 -27.97 -25.39
CA ASP A 396 24.93 -29.33 -25.35
C ASP A 396 23.90 -29.57 -24.22
N ASP A 397 23.94 -28.80 -23.17
CA ASP A 397 22.95 -28.81 -22.06
C ASP A 397 21.68 -28.01 -22.41
N LYS A 398 21.78 -27.02 -23.30
CA LYS A 398 20.65 -26.22 -23.78
C LYS A 398 19.64 -27.02 -24.63
N SER A 399 20.04 -28.17 -25.13
CA SER A 399 19.20 -29.06 -25.96
C SER A 399 18.29 -29.97 -25.13
N LYS A 400 18.41 -29.96 -23.79
CA LYS A 400 17.53 -30.72 -22.91
C LYS A 400 16.27 -29.90 -22.63
N ASP A 401 15.11 -30.48 -23.00
CA ASP A 401 13.78 -29.84 -22.77
C ASP A 401 13.35 -29.84 -21.30
N GLU A 402 14.28 -30.04 -20.36
CA GLU A 402 14.01 -30.10 -18.91
C GLU A 402 14.24 -28.74 -18.25
N CYS A 403 13.16 -28.11 -17.78
CA CYS A 403 13.20 -26.89 -17.01
C CYS A 403 13.46 -27.17 -15.53
N ARG A 404 14.00 -26.19 -14.79
CA ARG A 404 14.46 -26.36 -13.40
C ARG A 404 13.94 -25.28 -12.46
N VAL A 405 13.56 -25.70 -11.26
CA VAL A 405 13.25 -24.82 -10.12
C VAL A 405 14.13 -25.24 -8.94
N ASN A 406 15.05 -24.37 -8.55
CA ASN A 406 15.89 -24.57 -7.38
C ASN A 406 15.13 -24.09 -6.14
N VAL A 407 14.92 -24.95 -5.17
CA VAL A 407 14.30 -24.62 -3.89
C VAL A 407 15.38 -24.61 -2.82
N ILE A 408 15.60 -23.47 -2.19
CA ILE A 408 16.69 -23.21 -1.26
C ILE A 408 16.09 -22.81 0.10
N TYR A 409 16.46 -23.51 1.16
CA TYR A 409 16.04 -23.23 2.54
C TYR A 409 17.23 -22.67 3.31
N MET A 410 17.10 -21.42 3.79
CA MET A 410 18.17 -20.71 4.51
C MET A 410 17.76 -20.39 5.93
N ASP A 411 18.67 -20.56 6.88
CA ASP A 411 18.50 -20.14 8.26
C ASP A 411 18.68 -18.60 8.42
N GLY A 412 18.44 -18.09 9.63
CA GLY A 412 18.54 -16.66 9.94
C GLY A 412 19.96 -16.09 9.81
N SER A 413 20.98 -16.92 9.66
CA SER A 413 22.35 -16.50 9.38
C SER A 413 22.72 -16.51 7.89
N GLY A 414 21.80 -16.96 7.03
CA GLY A 414 22.02 -17.12 5.59
C GLY A 414 22.69 -18.42 5.20
N LYS A 415 22.85 -19.36 6.15
CA LYS A 415 23.37 -20.68 5.86
C LYS A 415 22.29 -21.55 5.22
N VAL A 416 22.64 -22.24 4.15
CA VAL A 416 21.76 -23.21 3.51
C VAL A 416 21.55 -24.41 4.41
N VAL A 417 20.31 -24.64 4.83
CA VAL A 417 19.89 -25.79 5.63
C VAL A 417 19.61 -26.99 4.73
N GLU A 418 18.89 -26.74 3.67
CA GLU A 418 18.55 -27.74 2.67
C GLU A 418 18.37 -27.08 1.30
N LYS A 419 18.59 -27.84 0.24
CA LYS A 419 18.31 -27.42 -1.13
C LYS A 419 17.84 -28.61 -1.96
N THR A 420 16.94 -28.37 -2.90
CA THR A 420 16.47 -29.37 -3.85
C THR A 420 16.21 -28.71 -5.21
N THR A 421 16.18 -29.50 -6.26
CA THR A 421 15.82 -29.02 -7.58
C THR A 421 14.62 -29.82 -8.10
N LEU A 422 13.57 -29.13 -8.48
CA LEU A 422 12.42 -29.68 -9.19
C LEU A 422 12.69 -29.59 -10.68
N THR A 423 12.25 -30.59 -11.43
CA THR A 423 12.38 -30.62 -12.89
C THR A 423 11.04 -30.92 -13.53
N GLY A 424 10.78 -30.33 -14.71
CA GLY A 424 9.54 -30.51 -15.45
C GLY A 424 9.63 -29.94 -16.85
N ALA A 425 8.57 -30.11 -17.63
CA ALA A 425 8.45 -29.54 -18.96
C ALA A 425 8.08 -28.05 -18.91
N GLU A 426 8.48 -27.28 -19.92
CA GLU A 426 8.08 -25.86 -20.04
C GLU A 426 6.56 -25.72 -20.00
N GLY A 427 6.07 -24.81 -19.13
CA GLY A 427 4.63 -24.55 -18.93
C GLY A 427 3.95 -25.51 -17.95
N GLU A 428 4.58 -26.61 -17.53
CA GLU A 428 4.07 -27.47 -16.45
C GLU A 428 4.06 -26.73 -15.11
N ALA A 429 3.05 -26.99 -14.28
CA ALA A 429 2.95 -26.36 -12.97
C ALA A 429 3.94 -26.98 -11.96
N TYR A 430 4.55 -26.16 -11.11
CA TYR A 430 5.33 -26.62 -9.98
C TYR A 430 4.82 -26.03 -8.67
N THR A 431 5.13 -26.72 -7.58
CA THR A 431 4.96 -26.26 -6.21
C THR A 431 6.25 -26.56 -5.44
N ALA A 432 6.90 -25.50 -4.94
CA ALA A 432 7.98 -25.63 -3.97
C ALA A 432 7.36 -25.79 -2.59
N GLU A 433 7.62 -26.90 -1.91
CA GLU A 433 6.99 -27.20 -0.62
C GLU A 433 7.66 -26.43 0.51
N GLU A 434 6.83 -25.91 1.41
CA GLU A 434 7.27 -25.40 2.70
C GLU A 434 7.76 -26.57 3.58
N LYS A 435 8.86 -26.36 4.32
CA LYS A 435 9.39 -27.36 5.25
C LYS A 435 9.45 -26.81 6.67
N GLU A 436 9.23 -27.68 7.63
CA GLU A 436 9.46 -27.38 9.03
C GLU A 436 10.87 -27.84 9.43
N PHE A 437 11.61 -26.98 10.12
CA PHE A 437 12.90 -27.30 10.73
C PHE A 437 12.82 -27.11 12.24
N GLU A 438 13.54 -27.94 12.98
CA GLU A 438 13.63 -27.85 14.44
C GLU A 438 14.30 -26.51 14.83
N ASP A 439 13.73 -25.81 15.80
CA ASP A 439 14.21 -24.51 16.32
C ASP A 439 14.27 -23.37 15.29
N MET A 440 13.56 -23.47 14.17
CA MET A 440 13.48 -22.42 13.16
C MET A 440 12.03 -22.05 12.88
N THR A 441 11.80 -20.76 12.61
CA THR A 441 10.48 -20.23 12.22
C THR A 441 10.55 -19.66 10.82
N LEU A 442 9.65 -20.10 9.95
CA LEU A 442 9.52 -19.54 8.60
C LEU A 442 9.12 -18.06 8.69
N ARG A 443 9.88 -17.19 8.01
CA ARG A 443 9.62 -15.75 8.00
C ARG A 443 8.55 -15.35 6.99
N PHE A 444 8.61 -15.88 5.80
CA PHE A 444 7.58 -15.66 4.76
C PHE A 444 7.64 -16.77 3.71
N VAL A 445 6.49 -17.03 3.10
CA VAL A 445 6.39 -17.90 1.92
C VAL A 445 6.79 -17.08 0.69
N PRO A 446 7.76 -17.51 -0.12
CA PRO A 446 8.17 -16.78 -1.30
C PRO A 446 7.04 -16.69 -2.32
N LEU A 447 6.90 -15.52 -2.97
CA LEU A 447 5.82 -15.27 -3.95
C LEU A 447 5.85 -16.24 -5.14
N ASN A 448 7.04 -16.74 -5.47
CA ASN A 448 7.29 -17.71 -6.53
C ASN A 448 7.35 -19.16 -6.02
N ALA A 449 6.77 -19.48 -4.85
CA ALA A 449 6.67 -20.86 -4.37
C ALA A 449 5.81 -21.76 -5.29
N ASN A 450 4.90 -21.17 -6.03
CA ASN A 450 4.06 -21.84 -7.01
C ASN A 450 4.15 -21.11 -8.36
N GLY A 451 4.19 -21.86 -9.45
CA GLY A 451 4.26 -21.27 -10.78
C GLY A 451 4.32 -22.33 -11.87
N ASN A 452 4.77 -21.93 -13.04
CA ASN A 452 5.00 -22.84 -14.15
C ASN A 452 6.49 -22.85 -14.49
N PHE A 453 7.00 -24.03 -14.86
CA PHE A 453 8.36 -24.19 -15.34
C PHE A 453 8.62 -23.32 -16.58
N THR A 454 9.78 -22.67 -16.59
CA THR A 454 10.26 -21.85 -17.72
C THR A 454 11.64 -22.32 -18.19
N LYS A 455 12.05 -21.94 -19.41
CA LYS A 455 13.40 -22.23 -19.93
C LYS A 455 14.51 -21.61 -19.07
N THR A 456 14.22 -20.47 -18.46
CA THR A 456 15.11 -19.86 -17.48
C THR A 456 14.91 -20.55 -16.14
N GLU A 457 15.97 -20.92 -15.44
CA GLU A 457 15.88 -21.51 -14.11
C GLU A 457 15.19 -20.55 -13.15
N ILE A 458 14.33 -21.09 -12.28
CA ILE A 458 13.65 -20.33 -11.23
C ILE A 458 14.31 -20.66 -9.88
N ASN A 459 14.56 -19.64 -9.06
CA ASN A 459 15.12 -19.82 -7.73
C ASN A 459 14.08 -19.41 -6.69
N VAL A 460 13.68 -20.36 -5.84
CA VAL A 460 12.71 -20.17 -4.74
C VAL A 460 13.48 -20.22 -3.43
N ILE A 461 13.38 -19.17 -2.61
CA ILE A 461 14.09 -19.08 -1.33
C ILE A 461 13.10 -19.05 -0.19
N TYR A 462 13.20 -20.01 0.71
CA TYR A 462 12.55 -19.99 2.01
C TYR A 462 13.55 -19.51 3.05
N SER A 463 13.24 -18.39 3.72
CA SER A 463 14.07 -17.81 4.77
C SER A 463 13.45 -18.05 6.14
N TYR A 464 14.25 -18.58 7.05
CA TYR A 464 13.86 -18.90 8.41
C TYR A 464 14.57 -17.98 9.41
N SER A 465 13.96 -17.77 10.57
CA SER A 465 14.62 -17.21 11.74
C SER A 465 15.15 -18.32 12.62
N ASN A 466 16.25 -18.05 13.30
CA ASN A 466 16.76 -18.93 14.36
C ASN A 466 16.04 -18.72 15.70
N ASP A 467 15.07 -17.78 15.75
CA ASP A 467 14.25 -17.58 16.94
C ASP A 467 13.09 -18.59 16.98
N PRO A 468 12.87 -19.25 18.13
CA PRO A 468 11.72 -20.13 18.27
C PRO A 468 10.41 -19.32 18.10
N ASP A 469 9.43 -19.90 17.39
CA ASP A 469 8.13 -19.28 17.21
C ASP A 469 7.47 -18.97 18.57
N PRO A 470 7.26 -17.71 18.94
CA PRO A 470 6.64 -17.37 20.21
C PRO A 470 5.22 -17.94 20.36
N LEU A 471 4.51 -18.22 19.25
CA LEU A 471 3.20 -18.86 19.26
C LEU A 471 3.30 -20.36 19.58
N LYS A 472 4.34 -21.07 19.11
CA LYS A 472 4.57 -22.47 19.49
C LYS A 472 4.80 -22.57 21.01
N SER A 473 5.58 -21.67 21.61
CA SER A 473 5.81 -21.62 23.05
C SER A 473 4.53 -21.34 23.84
N VAL A 474 3.69 -20.42 23.38
CA VAL A 474 2.39 -20.12 24.01
C VAL A 474 1.41 -21.29 23.85
N MET A 475 1.36 -21.93 22.69
CA MET A 475 0.52 -23.12 22.46
C MET A 475 0.90 -24.29 23.37
N VAL A 476 2.19 -24.55 23.57
CA VAL A 476 2.66 -25.57 24.52
C VAL A 476 2.17 -25.26 25.94
N VAL A 477 2.29 -24.00 26.40
CA VAL A 477 1.79 -23.58 27.72
C VAL A 477 0.27 -23.75 27.81
N VAL A 478 -0.49 -23.42 26.76
CA VAL A 478 -1.94 -23.59 26.70
C VAL A 478 -2.31 -25.07 26.75
N TYR A 479 -1.64 -25.95 26.03
CA TYR A 479 -1.88 -27.39 26.07
C TYR A 479 -1.55 -28.01 27.44
N ILE A 480 -0.45 -27.58 28.08
CA ILE A 480 -0.11 -28.01 29.44
C ILE A 480 -1.18 -27.54 30.44
N ALA A 481 -1.62 -26.27 30.36
CA ALA A 481 -2.68 -25.75 31.23
C ALA A 481 -4.01 -26.47 31.02
N ALA A 482 -4.41 -26.74 29.77
CA ALA A 482 -5.60 -27.51 29.46
C ALA A 482 -5.51 -28.96 29.97
N GLY A 483 -4.36 -29.60 29.83
CA GLY A 483 -4.09 -30.94 30.37
C GLY A 483 -4.20 -30.99 31.90
N LEU A 484 -3.67 -29.99 32.60
CA LEU A 484 -3.77 -29.87 34.06
C LEU A 484 -5.22 -29.63 34.52
N ILE A 485 -6.00 -28.82 33.80
CA ILE A 485 -7.42 -28.59 34.08
C ILE A 485 -8.22 -29.91 33.89
N LEU A 486 -7.97 -30.63 32.79
CA LEU A 486 -8.60 -31.93 32.53
C LEU A 486 -8.27 -32.95 33.63
N ALA A 487 -7.00 -33.05 34.04
CA ALA A 487 -6.55 -33.92 35.10
C ALA A 487 -7.22 -33.55 36.45
N GLY A 488 -7.34 -32.25 36.74
CA GLY A 488 -8.05 -31.75 37.92
C GLY A 488 -9.55 -32.10 37.92
N CYS A 489 -10.22 -31.98 36.75
CA CYS A 489 -11.63 -32.37 36.59
C CYS A 489 -11.83 -33.86 36.78
N VAL A 490 -10.94 -34.69 36.21
CA VAL A 490 -11.00 -36.16 36.39
C VAL A 490 -10.77 -36.54 37.86
N ALA A 491 -9.77 -35.95 38.52
CA ALA A 491 -9.51 -36.19 39.93
C ALA A 491 -10.67 -35.76 40.84
N SER A 492 -11.30 -34.60 40.56
CA SER A 492 -12.47 -34.11 41.28
C SER A 492 -13.68 -35.03 41.10
N THR A 493 -13.88 -35.56 39.89
CA THR A 493 -14.98 -36.51 39.60
C THR A 493 -14.75 -37.84 40.29
N LEU A 494 -13.53 -38.36 40.30
CA LEU A 494 -13.14 -39.56 41.03
C LEU A 494 -13.34 -39.37 42.54
N TYR A 495 -12.89 -38.25 43.09
CA TYR A 495 -13.03 -37.92 44.51
C TYR A 495 -14.53 -37.84 44.92
N THR A 496 -15.36 -37.19 44.13
CA THR A 496 -16.81 -37.09 44.37
C THR A 496 -17.49 -38.45 44.29
N ASN A 497 -17.09 -39.31 43.36
CA ASN A 497 -17.63 -40.67 43.23
C ASN A 497 -17.20 -41.56 44.40
N ILE A 498 -15.93 -41.44 44.87
CA ILE A 498 -15.46 -42.18 46.06
C ILE A 498 -16.23 -41.70 47.30
N LYS A 499 -16.43 -40.40 47.47
CA LYS A 499 -17.20 -39.82 48.58
C LYS A 499 -18.66 -40.23 48.56
N ARG A 500 -19.31 -40.29 47.38
CA ARG A 500 -20.66 -40.81 47.20
C ARG A 500 -20.75 -42.31 47.53
N LYS A 501 -19.78 -43.14 47.11
CA LYS A 501 -19.76 -44.56 47.43
C LYS A 501 -19.57 -44.80 48.95
N LYS A 502 -18.76 -43.97 49.62
CA LYS A 502 -18.52 -44.05 51.05
C LYS A 502 -19.78 -43.63 51.84
N ALA A 503 -20.44 -42.56 51.44
CA ALA A 503 -21.69 -42.12 52.06
C ALA A 503 -22.85 -43.14 51.83
N PHE A 504 -22.86 -43.81 50.68
CA PHE A 504 -23.84 -44.87 50.38
C PHE A 504 -23.58 -46.14 51.25
N ALA A 505 -22.30 -46.53 51.46
CA ALA A 505 -21.95 -47.64 52.33
C ALA A 505 -22.30 -47.34 53.81
N GLU A 506 -22.03 -46.14 54.29
CA GLU A 506 -22.39 -45.67 55.66
C GLU A 506 -23.90 -45.58 55.85
N SER A 507 -24.71 -45.36 54.81
CA SER A 507 -26.20 -45.37 54.88
C SER A 507 -26.79 -46.78 54.91
N MET A 508 -26.05 -47.79 54.47
CA MET A 508 -26.46 -49.21 54.51
C MET A 508 -26.15 -49.91 55.85
N ASP A 509 -25.16 -49.34 56.64
CA ASP A 509 -24.82 -49.88 57.97
C ASP A 509 -25.75 -49.36 59.12
N ILE A 510 -26.76 -48.57 58.82
CA ILE A 510 -27.70 -47.99 59.83
C ILE A 510 -29.01 -48.75 59.93
N ASP A 511 -29.23 -49.78 59.09
CA ASP A 511 -30.44 -50.60 59.08
C ASP A 511 -30.23 -52.08 59.57
N GLU A 512 -29.21 -52.33 60.46
CA GLU A 512 -29.14 -53.57 61.26
C GLU A 512 -29.42 -53.35 62.74
#